data_72f951d23519a9ae0c63af52364990f5
#
_entry.id   72f951d23519a9ae0c63af52364990f5
#
_cell.length_a   1.000
_cell.length_b   1.000
_cell.length_c   1.000
_cell.angle_alpha   90.00
_cell.angle_beta   90.00
_cell.angle_gamma   90.00
#
_symmetry.space_group_name_H-M   'P 1'
#
loop_
_entity.id
_entity.type
_entity.pdbx_description
1 polymer ?
#
loop_
_entity_poly.entity_id
_entity_poly.type
_entity_poly.pdbx_seq_one_letter_code
_entity_poly.pdbx_strand_id
1 'polypeptide(L)' 'MEEKYTFEMMWEDLNNGYQIFYTYVRNRYLLFKTAPNCYTQKLLSDHPKNPQPRMQIVTHKRIFEMFPFMEEFEYKVGE' A
#
# COMPACT_ATOMS: atom_id res chain seq x y z
N MET A 1 -24.17 5.61 -6.84
CA MET A 1 -23.25 6.27 -5.91
C MET A 1 -21.98 5.41 -5.79
N GLU A 2 -20.87 6.04 -5.97
CA GLU A 2 -19.60 5.32 -5.89
C GLU A 2 -19.17 5.15 -4.44
N GLU A 3 -18.69 3.98 -4.14
CA GLU A 3 -18.13 3.72 -2.82
C GLU A 3 -16.69 4.21 -2.80
N LYS A 4 -16.37 4.95 -1.77
CA LYS A 4 -15.01 5.43 -1.62
C LYS A 4 -14.19 4.40 -0.85
N TYR A 5 -13.03 4.08 -1.38
CA TYR A 5 -12.13 3.15 -0.70
C TYR A 5 -11.54 3.85 0.51
N THR A 6 -11.81 3.34 1.68
CA THR A 6 -11.37 3.97 2.93
C THR A 6 -10.17 3.24 3.50
N PHE A 7 -9.48 3.91 4.43
CA PHE A 7 -8.36 3.29 5.12
C PHE A 7 -8.78 2.01 5.83
N GLU A 8 -9.96 2.03 6.44
CA GLU A 8 -10.44 0.85 7.15
C GLU A 8 -10.65 -0.33 6.21
N MET A 9 -11.18 -0.05 5.02
CA MET A 9 -11.37 -1.09 4.02
C MET A 9 -10.02 -1.66 3.56
N MET A 10 -9.05 -0.79 3.33
CA MET A 10 -7.72 -1.20 2.93
C MET A 10 -7.06 -2.03 4.02
N TRP A 11 -7.19 -1.59 5.27
CA TRP A 11 -6.60 -2.29 6.40
C TRP A 11 -7.18 -3.68 6.55
N GLU A 12 -8.50 -3.80 6.40
CA GLU A 12 -9.17 -5.10 6.46
C GLU A 12 -8.66 -6.02 5.35
N ASP A 13 -8.56 -5.47 4.13
CA ASP A 13 -8.08 -6.26 3.00
C ASP A 13 -6.65 -6.76 3.24
N LEU A 14 -5.78 -5.90 3.76
CA LEU A 14 -4.41 -6.27 4.07
C LEU A 14 -4.36 -7.43 5.06
N ASN A 15 -5.19 -7.36 6.09
CA ASN A 15 -5.21 -8.39 7.12
C ASN A 15 -5.86 -9.68 6.65
N ASN A 16 -6.61 -9.61 5.55
CA ASN A 16 -7.19 -10.79 4.92
C ASN A 16 -6.28 -11.39 3.86
N GLY A 17 -5.07 -10.84 3.69
CA GLY A 17 -4.09 -11.39 2.77
C GLY A 17 -4.13 -10.78 1.38
N TYR A 18 -4.88 -9.72 1.18
CA TYR A 18 -4.93 -9.05 -0.11
C TYR A 18 -3.65 -8.27 -0.37
N GLN A 19 -3.26 -8.21 -1.62
CA GLN A 19 -2.16 -7.36 -2.07
C GLN A 19 -2.75 -6.05 -2.58
N ILE A 20 -2.27 -4.95 -2.04
CA ILE A 20 -2.80 -3.63 -2.37
C ILE A 20 -1.78 -2.86 -3.21
N PHE A 21 -2.18 -2.43 -4.39
CA PHE A 21 -1.35 -1.63 -5.27
C PHE A 21 -1.83 -0.19 -5.22
N TYR A 22 -0.91 0.74 -5.20
CA TYR A 22 -1.27 2.16 -5.16
C TYR A 22 -0.13 3.02 -5.70
N THR A 23 -0.46 4.26 -6.02
CA THR A 23 0.52 5.26 -6.43
C THR A 23 0.66 6.26 -5.29
N TYR A 24 1.89 6.51 -4.88
CA TYR A 24 2.19 7.45 -3.82
C TYR A 24 3.41 8.28 -4.23
N VAL A 25 3.24 9.60 -4.27
CA VAL A 25 4.30 10.54 -4.67
C VAL A 25 4.95 10.07 -5.98
N ARG A 26 4.10 9.80 -6.98
CA ARG A 26 4.51 9.42 -8.33
C ARG A 26 5.18 8.06 -8.46
N ASN A 27 5.30 7.33 -7.35
CA ASN A 27 5.88 5.99 -7.37
C ASN A 27 4.78 4.96 -7.23
N ARG A 28 4.94 3.82 -7.89
CA ARG A 28 3.96 2.74 -7.80
C ARG A 28 4.46 1.71 -6.78
N TYR A 29 3.59 1.30 -5.88
CA TYR A 29 3.95 0.40 -4.80
C TYR A 29 2.97 -0.75 -4.67
N LEU A 30 3.47 -1.82 -4.07
CA LEU A 30 2.67 -2.96 -3.63
C LEU A 30 2.81 -3.07 -2.12
N LEU A 31 1.69 -3.12 -1.43
CA LEU A 31 1.67 -3.25 0.02
C LEU A 31 1.03 -4.59 0.37
N PHE A 32 1.67 -5.35 1.24
CA PHE A 32 1.15 -6.65 1.66
C PHE A 32 1.62 -6.97 3.07
N LYS A 33 0.88 -7.89 3.70
CA LYS A 33 1.18 -8.32 5.06
C LYS A 33 2.11 -9.51 5.00
N THR A 34 3.24 -9.44 5.71
CA THR A 34 4.23 -10.51 5.72
C THR A 34 4.16 -11.36 6.98
N ALA A 35 3.63 -10.82 8.07
CA ALA A 35 3.51 -11.51 9.34
C ALA A 35 2.55 -10.71 10.20
N PRO A 36 2.07 -11.26 11.33
CA PRO A 36 1.21 -10.49 12.22
C PRO A 36 1.90 -9.17 12.59
N ASN A 37 1.19 -8.07 12.38
CA ASN A 37 1.67 -6.72 12.64
C ASN A 37 2.90 -6.32 11.81
N CYS A 38 3.17 -7.06 10.73
CA CYS A 38 4.29 -6.74 9.82
C CYS A 38 3.77 -6.54 8.41
N TYR A 39 4.05 -5.37 7.87
CA TYR A 39 3.60 -5.00 6.52
C TYR A 39 4.79 -4.53 5.71
N THR A 40 4.84 -4.93 4.46
CA THR A 40 5.95 -4.59 3.57
C THR A 40 5.44 -3.83 2.37
N GLN A 41 6.15 -2.75 2.04
CA GLN A 41 5.88 -1.93 0.87
C GLN A 41 6.98 -2.20 -0.15
N LYS A 42 6.58 -2.69 -1.31
CA LYS A 42 7.51 -3.01 -2.39
C LYS A 42 7.40 -1.96 -3.48
N LEU A 43 8.53 -1.42 -3.90
CA LEU A 43 8.56 -0.45 -4.98
C LEU A 43 8.45 -1.17 -6.31
N LEU A 44 7.46 -0.81 -7.10
CA LEU A 44 7.27 -1.41 -8.43
C LEU A 44 7.82 -0.53 -9.53
N SER A 45 7.66 0.79 -9.39
CA SER A 45 8.13 1.73 -10.41
C SER A 45 8.35 3.06 -9.74
N ASP A 46 9.57 3.60 -9.82
CA ASP A 46 9.87 4.87 -9.18
C ASP A 46 10.08 5.97 -10.21
N HIS A 47 9.84 7.18 -9.76
CA HIS A 47 10.12 8.37 -10.57
C HIS A 47 11.62 8.65 -10.49
N PRO A 48 12.28 8.97 -11.61
CA PRO A 48 13.74 9.18 -11.59
C PRO A 48 14.21 10.25 -10.60
N LYS A 49 13.35 11.21 -10.30
CA LYS A 49 13.72 12.29 -9.38
C LYS A 49 13.33 12.01 -7.94
N ASN A 50 12.78 10.83 -7.67
CA ASN A 50 12.34 10.47 -6.33
C ASN A 50 12.64 9.01 -6.07
N PRO A 51 13.93 8.62 -6.06
CA PRO A 51 14.28 7.22 -5.84
C PRO A 51 13.92 6.78 -4.43
N GLN A 52 13.44 5.56 -4.32
CA GLN A 52 13.02 4.99 -3.05
C GLN A 52 13.58 3.59 -2.91
N PRO A 53 13.71 3.10 -1.67
CA PRO A 53 14.15 1.72 -1.47
C PRO A 53 13.18 0.74 -2.12
N ARG A 54 13.72 -0.38 -2.59
CA ARG A 54 12.91 -1.39 -3.25
C ARG A 54 11.89 -2.02 -2.31
N MET A 55 12.26 -2.23 -1.06
CA MET A 55 11.37 -2.81 -0.07
C MET A 55 11.56 -2.09 1.25
N GLN A 56 10.46 -1.85 1.94
CA GLN A 56 10.47 -1.22 3.24
C GLN A 56 9.44 -1.91 4.12
N ILE A 57 9.78 -2.09 5.38
CA ILE A 57 8.79 -2.50 6.37
C ILE A 57 8.11 -1.24 6.85
N VAL A 58 6.79 -1.22 6.81
CA VAL A 58 6.02 -0.06 7.23
C VAL A 58 5.10 -0.42 8.37
N THR A 59 4.83 0.55 9.22
CA THR A 59 3.96 0.36 10.37
C THR A 59 2.55 0.84 10.06
N HIS A 60 1.61 0.43 10.90
CA HIS A 60 0.24 0.89 10.79
C HIS A 60 0.18 2.43 10.76
N LYS A 61 0.92 3.06 11.66
CA LYS A 61 0.93 4.52 11.73
C LYS A 61 1.43 5.13 10.41
N ARG A 62 2.48 4.57 9.85
CA ARG A 62 3.03 5.08 8.60
C ARG A 62 2.05 4.91 7.45
N ILE A 63 1.41 3.75 7.37
CA ILE A 63 0.42 3.49 6.34
C ILE A 63 -0.74 4.48 6.47
N PHE A 64 -1.20 4.70 7.69
CA PHE A 64 -2.28 5.64 7.94
C PHE A 64 -1.92 7.05 7.49
N GLU A 65 -0.69 7.46 7.75
CA GLU A 65 -0.22 8.79 7.37
C GLU A 65 -0.10 8.94 5.85
N MET A 66 0.23 7.87 5.17
CA MET A 66 0.38 7.89 3.72
C MET A 66 -0.96 7.82 2.98
N PHE A 67 -1.95 7.22 3.60
CA PHE A 67 -3.21 6.91 2.93
C PHE A 67 -3.87 8.11 2.22
N PRO A 68 -3.96 9.30 2.82
CA PRO A 68 -4.62 10.42 2.15
C PRO A 68 -3.94 10.83 0.85
N PHE A 69 -2.71 10.44 0.65
CA PHE A 69 -1.94 10.80 -0.54
C PHE A 69 -1.79 9.65 -1.53
N MET A 70 -2.37 8.50 -1.21
CA MET A 70 -2.35 7.35 -2.10
C MET A 70 -3.44 7.50 -3.15
N GLU A 71 -3.12 7.06 -4.38
CA GLU A 71 -4.03 7.16 -5.51
C GLU A 71 -4.01 5.88 -6.32
N GLU A 72 -4.99 5.73 -7.19
CA GLU A 72 -5.03 4.63 -8.16
C GLU A 72 -4.91 3.27 -7.50
N PHE A 73 -5.78 3.03 -6.53
CA PHE A 73 -5.79 1.76 -5.81
C PHE A 73 -6.19 0.60 -6.70
N GLU A 74 -5.49 -0.51 -6.56
CA GLU A 74 -5.88 -1.80 -7.11
C GLU A 74 -5.60 -2.83 -6.04
N TYR A 75 -6.37 -3.90 -6.01
CA TYR A 75 -6.11 -4.94 -5.03
C TYR A 75 -6.41 -6.31 -5.61
N LYS A 76 -5.67 -7.30 -5.13
CA LYS A 76 -5.82 -8.69 -5.53
C LYS A 76 -5.80 -9.56 -4.30
N VAL A 77 -6.51 -10.69 -4.38
CA VAL A 77 -6.47 -11.67 -3.32
C VAL A 77 -5.10 -12.30 -3.31
N GLY A 78 -4.44 -12.30 -2.14
CA GLY A 78 -3.13 -12.91 -1.99
C GLY A 78 -3.22 -14.41 -1.97
N GLU A 79 -2.12 -15.04 -2.31
CA GLU A 79 -2.03 -16.49 -2.31
C GLU A 79 -1.54 -16.99 -0.96
#